data_fecab6bd2d30cb1e2f8f877ef16c0366
#
_entry.id   fecab6bd2d30cb1e2f8f877ef16c0366
#
_cell.length_a   1.000
_cell.length_b   1.000
_cell.length_c   1.000
_cell.angle_alpha   90.00
_cell.angle_beta   90.00
_cell.angle_gamma   90.00
#
_symmetry.space_group_name_H-M   'P 1'
#
loop_
_entity.id
_entity.type
_entity.pdbx_description
1 polymer ?
#
loop_
_entity_poly.entity_id
_entity_poly.type
_entity_poly.pdbx_seq_one_letter_code
_entity_poly.pdbx_strand_id
1 'polypeptide(L)'
;APCVIIIDECQELNQMDPAFWGKLQELWDRCRQSSRTLLVMSGSIISALEDIFGNNSKPLYGRLNDQMMLMPFGPSDMCTIMGTLAPLASDLDLLTVYAMTGGVAKYIELLDEAQCLTQEKAVSYFFSNAGSWLRSEGERFLSNEFRFESPIYMELLRKIARGRSKWTELQDGMDVNITAYLRRLETFRILRQK
;
A
#
# COMPACT_ATOMS: atom_id res chain seq x y z
N ALA A 1 18.79 20.26 -22.27
CA ALA A 1 17.63 19.47 -22.63
C ALA A 1 16.81 19.16 -21.39
N PRO A 2 15.49 19.02 -21.46
CA PRO A 2 14.68 18.49 -20.34
C PRO A 2 15.10 17.05 -20.04
N CYS A 3 15.10 16.69 -18.77
CA CYS A 3 15.46 15.35 -18.27
C CYS A 3 14.39 14.85 -17.31
N VAL A 4 14.09 13.55 -17.35
CA VAL A 4 13.25 12.88 -16.36
C VAL A 4 14.11 11.85 -15.65
N ILE A 5 14.15 11.91 -14.34
CA ILE A 5 14.84 10.96 -13.47
C ILE A 5 13.75 10.27 -12.63
N ILE A 6 13.70 8.95 -12.69
CA ILE A 6 12.77 8.15 -11.90
C ILE A 6 13.59 7.28 -10.96
N ILE A 7 13.29 7.36 -9.66
CA ILE A 7 13.90 6.55 -8.61
C ILE A 7 12.77 5.74 -7.98
N ASP A 8 12.77 4.45 -8.28
CA ASP A 8 11.82 3.51 -7.67
C ASP A 8 12.38 2.94 -6.36
N GLU A 9 11.48 2.59 -5.42
CA GLU A 9 11.81 2.14 -4.06
C GLU A 9 12.84 3.05 -3.38
N CYS A 10 12.63 4.36 -3.49
CA CYS A 10 13.60 5.37 -3.09
C CYS A 10 13.99 5.29 -1.60
N GLN A 11 13.14 4.71 -0.72
CA GLN A 11 13.45 4.50 0.69
C GLN A 11 14.68 3.59 0.91
N GLU A 12 15.00 2.70 -0.04
CA GLU A 12 16.17 1.82 0.04
C GLU A 12 17.50 2.60 -0.02
N LEU A 13 17.49 3.78 -0.64
CA LEU A 13 18.67 4.64 -0.71
C LEU A 13 19.20 5.03 0.67
N ASN A 14 18.33 5.10 1.68
CA ASN A 14 18.75 5.41 3.04
C ASN A 14 19.64 4.31 3.66
N GLN A 15 19.48 3.07 3.21
CA GLN A 15 20.31 1.94 3.63
C GLN A 15 21.66 1.93 2.89
N MET A 16 21.67 2.39 1.64
CA MET A 16 22.87 2.40 0.80
C MET A 16 23.81 3.57 1.17
N ASP A 17 23.26 4.76 1.37
CA ASP A 17 23.99 5.95 1.77
C ASP A 17 23.11 6.83 2.67
N PRO A 18 23.29 6.79 4.00
CA PRO A 18 22.54 7.65 4.93
C PRO A 18 22.66 9.15 4.67
N ALA A 19 23.73 9.59 3.98
CA ALA A 19 23.93 10.99 3.61
C ALA A 19 23.25 11.39 2.28
N PHE A 20 22.65 10.45 1.57
CA PHE A 20 22.05 10.65 0.24
C PHE A 20 21.04 11.81 0.24
N TRP A 21 20.12 11.83 1.18
CA TRP A 21 19.06 12.84 1.25
C TRP A 21 19.61 14.25 1.48
N GLY A 22 20.64 14.39 2.29
CA GLY A 22 21.34 15.68 2.49
C GLY A 22 22.03 16.16 1.22
N LYS A 23 22.70 15.26 0.51
CA LYS A 23 23.34 15.57 -0.79
C LYS A 23 22.31 15.96 -1.85
N LEU A 24 21.19 15.23 -1.90
CA LEU A 24 20.10 15.53 -2.84
C LEU A 24 19.46 16.88 -2.51
N GLN A 25 19.24 17.19 -1.23
CA GLN A 25 18.76 18.49 -0.78
C GLN A 25 19.67 19.62 -1.29
N GLU A 26 20.96 19.51 -1.04
CA GLU A 26 21.95 20.54 -1.46
C GLU A 26 21.94 20.72 -2.98
N LEU A 27 21.92 19.64 -3.74
CA LEU A 27 21.84 19.66 -5.19
C LEU A 27 20.53 20.30 -5.67
N TRP A 28 19.41 19.90 -5.10
CA TRP A 28 18.09 20.42 -5.45
C TRP A 28 17.99 21.92 -5.20
N ASP A 29 18.37 22.37 -4.00
CA ASP A 29 18.31 23.79 -3.62
C ASP A 29 19.17 24.67 -4.52
N ARG A 30 20.29 24.12 -5.04
CA ARG A 30 21.19 24.82 -5.97
C ARG A 30 20.65 24.87 -7.39
N CYS A 31 20.01 23.80 -7.85
CA CYS A 31 19.71 23.62 -9.28
C CYS A 31 18.23 23.82 -9.63
N ARG A 32 17.29 23.77 -8.68
CA ARG A 32 15.84 23.74 -8.96
C ARG A 32 15.30 24.86 -9.85
N GLN A 33 15.92 26.06 -9.81
CA GLN A 33 15.45 27.20 -10.62
C GLN A 33 16.04 27.22 -12.04
N SER A 34 17.17 26.58 -12.26
CA SER A 34 17.88 26.56 -13.55
C SER A 34 17.74 25.25 -14.29
N SER A 35 17.39 24.18 -13.58
CA SER A 35 17.23 22.85 -14.15
C SER A 35 15.87 22.66 -14.81
N ARG A 36 15.86 21.92 -15.93
CA ARG A 36 14.64 21.40 -16.57
C ARG A 36 14.49 19.90 -16.27
N THR A 37 14.75 19.51 -15.05
CA THR A 37 14.69 18.12 -14.60
C THR A 37 13.41 17.89 -13.81
N LEU A 38 12.65 16.88 -14.22
CA LEU A 38 11.59 16.27 -13.42
C LEU A 38 12.20 15.10 -12.64
N LEU A 39 12.14 15.16 -11.32
CA LEU A 39 12.54 14.06 -10.45
C LEU A 39 11.27 13.40 -9.89
N VAL A 40 11.07 12.13 -10.20
CA VAL A 40 9.98 11.30 -9.70
C VAL A 40 10.58 10.26 -8.74
N MET A 41 10.05 10.19 -7.55
CA MET A 41 10.46 9.21 -6.54
C MET A 41 9.25 8.41 -6.14
N SER A 42 9.34 7.08 -6.21
CA SER A 42 8.30 6.15 -5.78
C SER A 42 8.80 5.24 -4.67
N GLY A 43 7.89 4.66 -3.92
CA GLY A 43 8.19 3.69 -2.87
C GLY A 43 6.91 3.03 -2.39
N SER A 44 7.05 1.81 -1.90
CA SER A 44 5.95 0.97 -1.44
C SER A 44 5.70 1.06 0.07
N ILE A 45 6.66 1.57 0.85
CA ILE A 45 6.56 1.70 2.31
C ILE A 45 6.16 3.13 2.66
N ILE A 46 4.87 3.31 2.96
CA ILE A 46 4.27 4.64 3.21
C ILE A 46 4.94 5.35 4.38
N SER A 47 5.18 4.65 5.50
CA SER A 47 5.83 5.23 6.68
C SER A 47 7.25 5.73 6.40
N ALA A 48 7.98 5.04 5.54
CA ALA A 48 9.33 5.46 5.15
C ALA A 48 9.28 6.72 4.28
N LEU A 49 8.33 6.82 3.34
CA LEU A 49 8.15 8.01 2.52
C LEU A 49 7.68 9.21 3.35
N GLU A 50 6.77 9.00 4.31
CA GLU A 50 6.36 10.04 5.26
C GLU A 50 7.53 10.52 6.12
N ASP A 51 8.44 9.63 6.55
CA ASP A 51 9.64 10.05 7.26
C ASP A 51 10.59 10.87 6.38
N ILE A 52 10.79 10.48 5.13
CA ILE A 52 11.71 11.17 4.20
C ILE A 52 11.18 12.56 3.81
N PHE A 53 9.88 12.68 3.47
CA PHE A 53 9.32 13.88 2.85
C PHE A 53 8.41 14.70 3.76
N GLY A 54 7.73 14.06 4.72
CA GLY A 54 6.75 14.68 5.62
C GLY A 54 7.32 15.10 6.97
N ASN A 55 8.47 14.56 7.39
CA ASN A 55 9.08 14.85 8.67
C ASN A 55 9.90 16.15 8.58
N ASN A 56 9.55 17.16 9.40
CA ASN A 56 10.17 18.47 9.40
C ASN A 56 11.66 18.49 9.80
N SER A 57 12.14 17.41 10.42
CA SER A 57 13.57 17.24 10.74
C SER A 57 14.41 16.68 9.60
N LYS A 58 13.80 16.30 8.48
CA LYS A 58 14.46 15.63 7.37
C LYS A 58 14.83 16.58 6.23
N PRO A 59 15.90 16.26 5.48
CA PRO A 59 16.45 17.14 4.44
C PRO A 59 15.46 17.55 3.34
N LEU A 60 14.57 16.63 2.93
CA LEU A 60 13.64 16.87 1.82
C LEU A 60 12.29 17.45 2.24
N TYR A 61 12.09 17.73 3.51
CA TYR A 61 10.86 18.36 3.99
C TYR A 61 10.58 19.69 3.24
N GLY A 62 9.32 19.84 2.76
CA GLY A 62 8.88 21.04 2.04
C GLY A 62 9.49 21.23 0.64
N ARG A 63 10.13 20.21 0.06
CA ARG A 63 10.75 20.28 -1.27
C ARG A 63 9.98 19.54 -2.36
N LEU A 64 8.93 18.80 -1.99
CA LEU A 64 8.01 18.22 -2.96
C LEU A 64 7.20 19.32 -3.64
N ASN A 65 7.04 19.21 -4.96
CA ASN A 65 6.13 20.04 -5.73
C ASN A 65 4.73 19.40 -5.77
N ASP A 66 4.67 18.05 -5.77
CA ASP A 66 3.44 17.29 -5.79
C ASP A 66 3.65 15.93 -5.13
N GLN A 67 2.57 15.33 -4.66
CA GLN A 67 2.56 14.01 -4.07
C GLN A 67 1.32 13.25 -4.52
N MET A 68 1.52 12.06 -5.05
CA MET A 68 0.44 11.18 -5.51
C MET A 68 0.43 9.88 -4.71
N MET A 69 -0.71 9.56 -4.11
CA MET A 69 -0.95 8.25 -3.52
C MET A 69 -1.75 7.42 -4.51
N LEU A 70 -1.16 6.35 -5.03
CA LEU A 70 -1.87 5.41 -5.88
C LEU A 70 -2.82 4.57 -5.04
N MET A 71 -4.10 4.62 -5.39
CA MET A 71 -5.15 3.88 -4.72
C MET A 71 -5.45 2.58 -5.48
N PRO A 72 -5.88 1.52 -4.78
CA PRO A 72 -6.49 0.37 -5.45
C PRO A 72 -7.65 0.80 -6.33
N PHE A 73 -7.93 0.05 -7.39
CA PHE A 73 -9.05 0.28 -8.29
C PHE A 73 -10.38 0.23 -7.53
N GLY A 74 -11.24 1.20 -7.81
CA GLY A 74 -12.61 1.22 -7.30
C GLY A 74 -13.53 0.28 -8.06
N PRO A 75 -14.80 0.11 -7.59
CA PRO A 75 -15.77 -0.76 -8.27
C PRO A 75 -15.99 -0.41 -9.74
N SER A 76 -16.03 0.87 -10.10
CA SER A 76 -16.19 1.33 -11.49
C SER A 76 -15.01 0.91 -12.38
N ASP A 77 -13.79 1.06 -11.85
CA ASP A 77 -12.58 0.66 -12.57
C ASP A 77 -12.56 -0.87 -12.76
N MET A 78 -12.97 -1.61 -11.72
CA MET A 78 -13.08 -3.07 -11.78
C MET A 78 -14.08 -3.54 -12.84
N CYS A 79 -15.23 -2.87 -13.00
CA CYS A 79 -16.15 -3.17 -14.10
C CYS A 79 -15.48 -3.03 -15.47
N THR A 80 -14.70 -1.96 -15.67
CA THR A 80 -13.99 -1.72 -16.93
C THR A 80 -12.89 -2.77 -17.16
N ILE A 81 -12.11 -3.08 -16.13
CA ILE A 81 -11.01 -4.06 -16.18
C ILE A 81 -11.59 -5.46 -16.48
N MET A 82 -12.57 -5.90 -15.70
CA MET A 82 -13.20 -7.21 -15.89
C MET A 82 -13.91 -7.32 -17.25
N GLY A 83 -14.54 -6.24 -17.71
CA GLY A 83 -15.12 -6.19 -19.07
C GLY A 83 -14.10 -6.40 -20.19
N THR A 84 -12.82 -6.07 -19.94
CA THR A 84 -11.72 -6.27 -20.89
C THR A 84 -11.07 -7.65 -20.73
N LEU A 85 -10.74 -8.04 -19.51
CA LEU A 85 -10.01 -9.29 -19.22
C LEU A 85 -10.91 -10.53 -19.28
N ALA A 86 -12.15 -10.40 -18.83
CA ALA A 86 -13.12 -11.49 -18.76
C ALA A 86 -14.52 -11.02 -19.22
N PRO A 87 -14.75 -10.78 -20.52
CA PRO A 87 -16.00 -10.19 -21.03
C PRO A 87 -17.26 -11.00 -20.74
N LEU A 88 -17.13 -12.28 -20.43
CA LEU A 88 -18.23 -13.21 -20.11
C LEU A 88 -18.41 -13.41 -18.59
N ALA A 89 -17.61 -12.70 -17.77
CA ALA A 89 -17.73 -12.80 -16.32
C ALA A 89 -19.07 -12.22 -15.82
N SER A 90 -19.66 -12.87 -14.85
CA SER A 90 -20.85 -12.42 -14.16
C SER A 90 -20.54 -11.35 -13.13
N ASP A 91 -21.57 -10.66 -12.63
CA ASP A 91 -21.43 -9.71 -11.51
C ASP A 91 -20.86 -10.40 -10.26
N LEU A 92 -21.15 -11.69 -10.07
CA LEU A 92 -20.64 -12.47 -8.95
C LEU A 92 -19.14 -12.78 -9.11
N ASP A 93 -18.68 -13.01 -10.34
CA ASP A 93 -17.24 -13.16 -10.63
C ASP A 93 -16.50 -11.86 -10.32
N LEU A 94 -17.02 -10.73 -10.79
CA LEU A 94 -16.47 -9.40 -10.52
C LEU A 94 -16.41 -9.13 -9.01
N LEU A 95 -17.49 -9.36 -8.30
CA LEU A 95 -17.55 -9.17 -6.86
C LEU A 95 -16.53 -10.05 -6.13
N THR A 96 -16.39 -11.31 -6.56
CA THR A 96 -15.44 -12.26 -5.96
C THR A 96 -14.00 -11.82 -6.18
N VAL A 97 -13.64 -11.48 -7.43
CA VAL A 97 -12.28 -10.99 -7.76
C VAL A 97 -11.99 -9.71 -6.98
N TYR A 98 -12.95 -8.77 -6.92
CA TYR A 98 -12.76 -7.54 -6.16
C TYR A 98 -12.59 -7.80 -4.65
N ALA A 99 -13.41 -8.66 -4.06
CA ALA A 99 -13.31 -9.01 -2.64
C ALA A 99 -11.96 -9.67 -2.28
N MET A 100 -11.40 -10.46 -3.21
CA MET A 100 -10.12 -11.16 -3.01
C MET A 100 -8.90 -10.27 -3.24
N THR A 101 -8.98 -9.35 -4.19
CA THR A 101 -7.86 -8.49 -4.60
C THR A 101 -7.86 -7.12 -3.96
N GLY A 102 -9.00 -6.68 -3.39
CA GLY A 102 -9.20 -5.33 -2.90
C GLY A 102 -9.01 -4.25 -3.99
N GLY A 103 -9.05 -4.62 -5.26
CA GLY A 103 -8.77 -3.72 -6.40
C GLY A 103 -7.27 -3.45 -6.63
N VAL A 104 -6.37 -4.18 -5.98
CA VAL A 104 -4.93 -4.03 -6.20
C VAL A 104 -4.54 -4.59 -7.57
N ALA A 105 -4.00 -3.73 -8.44
CA ALA A 105 -3.67 -4.05 -9.83
C ALA A 105 -2.85 -5.34 -9.97
N LYS A 106 -1.80 -5.49 -9.15
CA LYS A 106 -0.92 -6.66 -9.19
C LYS A 106 -1.65 -7.97 -8.89
N TYR A 107 -2.61 -7.96 -7.97
CA TYR A 107 -3.35 -9.18 -7.63
C TYR A 107 -4.35 -9.56 -8.71
N ILE A 108 -4.93 -8.55 -9.39
CA ILE A 108 -5.81 -8.78 -10.54
C ILE A 108 -5.01 -9.39 -11.68
N GLU A 109 -3.83 -8.83 -12.00
CA GLU A 109 -2.90 -9.34 -13.01
C GLU A 109 -2.54 -10.81 -12.75
N LEU A 110 -2.16 -11.15 -11.51
CA LEU A 110 -1.80 -12.53 -11.15
C LEU A 110 -2.96 -13.51 -11.25
N LEU A 111 -4.20 -13.07 -10.95
CA LEU A 111 -5.39 -13.89 -11.16
C LEU A 111 -5.70 -14.07 -12.65
N ASP A 112 -5.46 -13.05 -13.47
CA ASP A 112 -5.62 -13.12 -14.93
C ASP A 112 -4.59 -14.06 -15.56
N GLU A 113 -3.32 -13.91 -15.21
CA GLU A 113 -2.23 -14.82 -15.65
C GLU A 113 -2.54 -16.28 -15.28
N ALA A 114 -3.12 -16.51 -14.10
CA ALA A 114 -3.56 -17.83 -13.65
C ALA A 114 -4.88 -18.29 -14.30
N GLN A 115 -5.51 -17.46 -15.14
CA GLN A 115 -6.84 -17.70 -15.74
C GLN A 115 -7.94 -17.98 -14.69
N CYS A 116 -7.91 -17.24 -13.59
CA CYS A 116 -8.73 -17.42 -12.40
C CYS A 116 -9.66 -16.22 -12.13
N LEU A 117 -10.24 -15.60 -13.16
CA LEU A 117 -11.16 -14.46 -13.06
C LEU A 117 -12.64 -14.83 -12.88
N THR A 118 -12.98 -16.11 -12.70
CA THR A 118 -14.34 -16.52 -12.31
C THR A 118 -14.41 -16.90 -10.84
N GLN A 119 -15.58 -16.80 -10.22
CA GLN A 119 -15.78 -17.12 -8.80
C GLN A 119 -15.18 -18.48 -8.43
N GLU A 120 -15.56 -19.53 -9.16
CA GLU A 120 -15.15 -20.90 -8.87
C GLU A 120 -13.62 -21.05 -8.94
N LYS A 121 -13.00 -20.53 -10.01
CA LYS A 121 -11.57 -20.62 -10.22
C LYS A 121 -10.80 -19.77 -9.22
N ALA A 122 -11.25 -18.53 -8.96
CA ALA A 122 -10.62 -17.62 -8.01
C ALA A 122 -10.61 -18.22 -6.59
N VAL A 123 -11.74 -18.76 -6.13
CA VAL A 123 -11.85 -19.42 -4.83
C VAL A 123 -10.97 -20.67 -4.77
N SER A 124 -11.02 -21.51 -5.81
CA SER A 124 -10.16 -22.70 -5.89
C SER A 124 -8.68 -22.35 -5.87
N TYR A 125 -8.28 -21.34 -6.63
CA TYR A 125 -6.91 -20.83 -6.65
C TYR A 125 -6.45 -20.30 -5.28
N PHE A 126 -7.30 -19.52 -4.61
CA PHE A 126 -7.00 -18.97 -3.29
C PHE A 126 -6.65 -20.06 -2.27
N PHE A 127 -7.38 -21.17 -2.27
CA PHE A 127 -7.12 -22.29 -1.36
C PHE A 127 -6.06 -23.28 -1.86
N SER A 128 -5.57 -23.13 -3.07
CA SER A 128 -4.48 -23.95 -3.61
C SER A 128 -3.10 -23.56 -3.04
N ASN A 129 -2.11 -24.41 -3.30
CA ASN A 129 -0.72 -24.08 -2.99
C ASN A 129 -0.23 -22.89 -3.82
N ALA A 130 -0.66 -22.79 -5.09
CA ALA A 130 -0.31 -21.67 -5.96
C ALA A 130 -0.83 -20.32 -5.43
N GLY A 131 -2.00 -20.29 -4.80
CA GLY A 131 -2.58 -19.08 -4.19
C GLY A 131 -2.10 -18.77 -2.77
N SER A 132 -1.13 -19.52 -2.23
CA SER A 132 -0.64 -19.32 -0.85
C SER A 132 -0.05 -17.92 -0.61
N TRP A 133 0.55 -17.33 -1.62
CA TRP A 133 1.11 -15.97 -1.58
C TRP A 133 0.02 -14.93 -1.26
N LEU A 134 -1.18 -15.06 -1.84
CA LEU A 134 -2.29 -14.12 -1.62
C LEU A 134 -2.78 -14.18 -0.16
N ARG A 135 -2.80 -15.37 0.44
CA ARG A 135 -3.17 -15.54 1.86
C ARG A 135 -2.15 -14.93 2.83
N SER A 136 -0.87 -14.96 2.48
CA SER A 136 0.22 -14.44 3.32
C SER A 136 0.51 -12.95 3.10
N GLU A 137 -0.08 -12.33 2.08
CA GLU A 137 0.26 -10.98 1.66
C GLU A 137 -0.06 -9.93 2.73
N GLY A 138 -1.21 -10.04 3.40
CA GLY A 138 -1.58 -9.14 4.48
C GLY A 138 -0.59 -9.16 5.65
N GLU A 139 -0.09 -10.35 6.02
CA GLU A 139 0.92 -10.49 7.07
C GLU A 139 2.27 -9.88 6.64
N ARG A 140 2.66 -10.10 5.38
CA ARG A 140 3.88 -9.49 4.82
C ARG A 140 3.79 -7.98 4.76
N PHE A 141 2.66 -7.44 4.29
CA PHE A 141 2.42 -6.00 4.28
C PHE A 141 2.56 -5.39 5.68
N LEU A 142 1.88 -5.96 6.68
CA LEU A 142 1.97 -5.47 8.06
C LEU A 142 3.38 -5.58 8.64
N SER A 143 4.10 -6.66 8.31
CA SER A 143 5.48 -6.85 8.78
C SER A 143 6.44 -5.84 8.16
N ASN A 144 6.27 -5.49 6.89
CA ASN A 144 7.09 -4.50 6.21
C ASN A 144 6.80 -3.08 6.70
N GLU A 145 5.52 -2.74 6.86
CA GLU A 145 5.07 -1.39 7.22
C GLU A 145 5.28 -1.09 8.71
N PHE A 146 4.94 -2.03 9.58
CA PHE A 146 4.92 -1.82 11.04
C PHE A 146 6.00 -2.57 11.81
N ARG A 147 6.82 -3.37 11.14
CA ARG A 147 7.99 -4.06 11.70
C ARG A 147 7.67 -4.77 13.03
N PHE A 148 8.34 -4.37 14.13
CA PHE A 148 8.16 -4.98 15.45
C PHE A 148 6.77 -4.80 16.06
N GLU A 149 6.01 -3.81 15.59
CA GLU A 149 4.64 -3.56 16.07
C GLU A 149 3.58 -4.36 15.29
N SER A 150 3.97 -5.05 14.21
CA SER A 150 3.05 -5.81 13.35
C SER A 150 2.14 -6.81 14.10
N PRO A 151 2.57 -7.48 15.19
CA PRO A 151 1.66 -8.36 15.95
C PRO A 151 0.48 -7.62 16.58
N ILE A 152 0.69 -6.38 17.05
CA ILE A 152 -0.36 -5.54 17.64
C ILE A 152 -1.41 -5.18 16.59
N TYR A 153 -0.96 -4.74 15.41
CA TYR A 153 -1.84 -4.42 14.28
C TYR A 153 -2.60 -5.65 13.80
N MET A 154 -1.94 -6.80 13.70
CA MET A 154 -2.57 -8.06 13.31
C MET A 154 -3.68 -8.47 14.30
N GLU A 155 -3.44 -8.35 15.60
CA GLU A 155 -4.45 -8.68 16.62
C GLU A 155 -5.64 -7.72 16.54
N LEU A 156 -5.41 -6.41 16.36
CA LEU A 156 -6.48 -5.44 16.17
C LEU A 156 -7.34 -5.77 14.94
N LEU A 157 -6.71 -6.05 13.80
CA LEU A 157 -7.41 -6.41 12.57
C LEU A 157 -8.19 -7.72 12.71
N ARG A 158 -7.64 -8.71 13.42
CA ARG A 158 -8.36 -9.97 13.73
C ARG A 158 -9.61 -9.73 14.59
N LYS A 159 -9.52 -8.85 15.59
CA LYS A 159 -10.68 -8.48 16.43
C LYS A 159 -11.76 -7.79 15.60
N ILE A 160 -11.39 -6.86 14.73
CA ILE A 160 -12.30 -6.16 13.82
C ILE A 160 -12.96 -7.15 12.84
N ALA A 161 -12.18 -8.04 12.25
CA ALA A 161 -12.68 -9.08 11.35
C ALA A 161 -13.68 -10.05 12.03
N ARG A 162 -13.58 -10.22 13.37
CA ARG A 162 -14.54 -10.97 14.19
C ARG A 162 -15.76 -10.13 14.59
N GLY A 163 -15.94 -8.93 14.05
CA GLY A 163 -17.10 -8.06 14.28
C GLY A 163 -16.99 -7.15 15.50
N ARG A 164 -15.86 -7.11 16.20
CA ARG A 164 -15.64 -6.14 17.28
C ARG A 164 -15.42 -4.75 16.68
N SER A 165 -16.20 -3.75 17.13
CA SER A 165 -16.16 -2.40 16.56
C SER A 165 -16.02 -1.29 17.61
N LYS A 166 -16.31 -1.57 18.88
CA LYS A 166 -16.19 -0.60 19.95
C LYS A 166 -14.77 -0.56 20.48
N TRP A 167 -14.29 0.63 20.83
CA TRP A 167 -12.96 0.83 21.39
C TRP A 167 -12.68 -0.10 22.60
N THR A 168 -13.65 -0.24 23.51
CA THR A 168 -13.52 -1.12 24.68
C THR A 168 -13.37 -2.60 24.30
N GLU A 169 -14.05 -3.05 23.26
CA GLU A 169 -13.97 -4.44 22.77
C GLU A 169 -12.63 -4.70 22.07
N LEU A 170 -12.07 -3.68 21.42
CA LEU A 170 -10.76 -3.77 20.76
C LEU A 170 -9.61 -3.69 21.76
N GLN A 171 -9.77 -2.85 22.81
CA GLN A 171 -8.77 -2.71 23.87
C GLN A 171 -8.69 -3.95 24.78
N ASP A 172 -9.77 -4.70 24.94
CA ASP A 172 -9.84 -5.87 25.82
C ASP A 172 -8.71 -6.88 25.51
N GLY A 173 -7.92 -7.23 26.52
CA GLY A 173 -6.78 -8.14 26.40
C GLY A 173 -5.58 -7.57 25.62
N MET A 174 -5.51 -6.25 25.38
CA MET A 174 -4.35 -5.58 24.80
C MET A 174 -3.57 -4.86 25.90
N ASP A 175 -2.27 -5.14 26.04
CA ASP A 175 -1.38 -4.52 27.03
C ASP A 175 -0.93 -3.10 26.65
N VAL A 176 -1.34 -2.61 25.49
CA VAL A 176 -0.98 -1.30 24.96
C VAL A 176 -2.21 -0.45 24.70
N ASN A 177 -2.08 0.87 24.77
CA ASN A 177 -3.17 1.78 24.37
C ASN A 177 -3.32 1.78 22.85
N ILE A 178 -4.44 1.28 22.35
CA ILE A 178 -4.68 1.05 20.93
C ILE A 178 -5.01 2.30 20.13
N THR A 179 -5.21 3.46 20.76
CA THR A 179 -5.66 4.69 20.07
C THR A 179 -4.70 5.13 18.96
N ALA A 180 -3.40 5.10 19.26
CA ALA A 180 -2.39 5.47 18.27
C ALA A 180 -2.33 4.47 17.11
N TYR A 181 -2.48 3.19 17.39
CA TYR A 181 -2.49 2.11 16.39
C TYR A 181 -3.70 2.20 15.47
N LEU A 182 -4.89 2.46 16.01
CA LEU A 182 -6.10 2.66 15.21
C LEU A 182 -5.96 3.87 14.28
N ARG A 183 -5.50 5.01 14.79
CA ARG A 183 -5.24 6.20 13.96
C ARG A 183 -4.26 5.92 12.83
N ARG A 184 -3.22 5.15 13.10
CA ARG A 184 -2.22 4.80 12.09
C ARG A 184 -2.82 3.91 11.00
N LEU A 185 -3.65 2.92 11.38
CA LEU A 185 -4.41 2.11 10.42
C LEU A 185 -5.39 2.94 9.57
N GLU A 186 -5.97 4.00 10.14
CA GLU A 186 -6.79 4.95 9.39
C GLU A 186 -5.95 5.81 8.44
N THR A 187 -4.80 6.32 8.88
CA THR A 187 -3.86 7.07 8.03
C THR A 187 -3.44 6.25 6.82
N PHE A 188 -3.12 4.98 7.03
CA PHE A 188 -2.78 4.04 5.95
C PHE A 188 -4.01 3.50 5.21
N ARG A 189 -5.21 3.99 5.55
CA ARG A 189 -6.49 3.62 4.92
C ARG A 189 -6.81 2.13 4.94
N ILE A 190 -6.18 1.38 5.86
CA ILE A 190 -6.52 -0.02 6.14
C ILE A 190 -7.87 -0.09 6.85
N LEU A 191 -8.18 0.91 7.69
CA LEU A 191 -9.46 1.07 8.35
C LEU A 191 -10.15 2.37 7.92
N ARG A 192 -11.47 2.38 8.03
CA ARG A 192 -12.30 3.58 7.94
C ARG A 192 -13.24 3.60 9.14
N GLN A 193 -13.29 4.72 9.82
CA GLN A 193 -14.31 4.98 10.84
C GLN A 193 -15.64 5.23 10.14
N LYS A 194 -16.71 4.58 10.62
CA LYS A 194 -18.08 4.80 10.13
C LYS A 194 -18.71 5.94 10.89
#